data_fb2bf8876558fe7eac62e269b3c23690
#
_entry.id   fb2bf8876558fe7eac62e269b3c23690
#
_cell.length_a   1.000
_cell.length_b   1.000
_cell.length_c   1.000
_cell.angle_alpha   90.00
_cell.angle_beta   90.00
_cell.angle_gamma   90.00
#
_symmetry.space_group_name_H-M   'P 1'
#
loop_
_entity.id
_entity.type
_entity.pdbx_description
1 polymer ?
#
loop_
_entity_poly.entity_id
_entity_poly.type
_entity_poly.pdbx_seq_one_letter_code
_entity_poly.pdbx_strand_id
1 'polypeptide(L)' 'MYVYIQSEPGLFTVGFYAPDGRWHTDSDHTDRDTARERVHYLNGGEQEAE' A
#
# COMPACT_ATOMS: atom_id res chain seq x y z
N MET A 1 9.87 1.47 1.02
CA MET A 1 9.00 0.28 0.95
C MET A 1 7.56 0.66 1.21
N TYR A 2 6.67 0.21 0.36
CA TYR A 2 5.26 0.51 0.51
C TYR A 2 4.60 -0.43 1.49
N VAL A 3 3.62 0.11 2.22
CA VAL A 3 2.82 -0.66 3.17
C VAL A 3 1.38 -0.16 3.05
N TYR A 4 0.46 -0.87 3.68
CA TYR A 4 -0.90 -0.36 3.78
C TYR A 4 -1.32 -0.30 5.23
N ILE A 5 -2.21 0.64 5.53
CA ILE A 5 -2.77 0.78 6.85
C ILE A 5 -4.28 0.88 6.73
N GLN A 6 -4.98 0.49 7.78
CA GLN A 6 -6.42 0.69 7.82
C GLN A 6 -6.66 2.07 8.44
N SER A 7 -6.94 3.05 7.57
CA SER A 7 -7.12 4.42 8.04
C SER A 7 -8.49 4.63 8.68
N GLU A 8 -9.49 3.86 8.24
CA GLU A 8 -10.84 3.89 8.80
C GLU A 8 -11.46 2.53 8.57
N PRO A 9 -12.53 2.20 9.31
CA PRO A 9 -13.24 0.96 9.01
C PRO A 9 -13.65 0.92 7.54
N GLY A 10 -13.24 -0.14 6.86
CA GLY A 10 -13.55 -0.29 5.45
C GLY A 10 -12.69 0.52 4.51
N LEU A 11 -11.63 1.17 5.00
CA LEU A 11 -10.75 1.96 4.13
C LEU A 11 -9.30 1.61 4.43
N PHE A 12 -8.58 1.22 3.38
CA PHE A 12 -7.17 0.84 3.47
C PHE A 12 -6.35 1.77 2.60
N THR A 13 -5.34 2.39 3.19
CA THR A 13 -4.51 3.37 2.51
C THR A 13 -3.13 2.78 2.26
N VAL A 14 -2.70 2.82 1.01
CA VAL A 14 -1.38 2.35 0.60
C VAL A 14 -0.45 3.55 0.50
N GLY A 15 0.75 3.41 1.02
CA GLY A 15 1.73 4.46 0.95
C GLY A 15 3.04 4.02 1.55
N PHE A 16 3.87 4.98 1.92
CA PHE A 16 5.17 4.66 2.51
C PHE A 16 5.62 5.77 3.45
N TYR A 17 6.54 5.42 4.34
CA TYR A 17 7.19 6.42 5.19
C TYR A 17 8.49 6.82 4.53
N ALA A 18 8.67 8.13 4.33
CA ALA A 18 9.90 8.68 3.80
C ALA A 18 10.99 8.61 4.88
N PRO A 19 12.27 8.78 4.49
CA PRO A 19 13.35 8.76 5.49
C PRO A 19 13.20 9.77 6.60
N ASP A 20 12.46 10.87 6.34
CA ASP A 20 12.23 11.89 7.37
C ASP A 20 11.06 11.51 8.31
N GLY A 21 10.48 10.34 8.10
CA GLY A 21 9.39 9.86 8.94
C GLY A 21 8.01 10.28 8.50
N ARG A 22 7.90 10.98 7.40
CA ARG A 22 6.61 11.45 6.91
C ARG A 22 5.92 10.40 6.08
N TRP A 23 4.60 10.30 6.25
CA TRP A 23 3.77 9.38 5.48
C TRP A 23 3.41 10.00 4.13
N HIS A 24 3.54 9.21 3.08
CA HIS A 24 3.15 9.62 1.73
C HIS A 24 2.14 8.62 1.20
N THR A 25 0.92 9.08 0.95
CA THR A 25 -0.15 8.22 0.46
C THR A 25 -0.02 8.00 -1.04
N ASP A 26 -0.13 6.74 -1.46
CA ASP A 26 -0.21 6.40 -2.87
C ASP A 26 -1.65 6.28 -3.34
N SER A 27 -2.47 5.50 -2.62
CA SER A 27 -3.84 5.25 -3.04
C SER A 27 -4.65 4.76 -1.87
N ASP A 28 -5.98 4.85 -2.01
CA ASP A 28 -6.93 4.34 -1.04
C ASP A 28 -7.73 3.22 -1.67
N HIS A 29 -8.06 2.23 -0.86
CA HIS A 29 -8.83 1.08 -1.33
C HIS A 29 -9.88 0.73 -0.28
N THR A 30 -11.01 0.22 -0.74
CA THR A 30 -12.07 -0.20 0.17
C THR A 30 -11.97 -1.67 0.52
N ASP A 31 -10.94 -2.35 0.00
CA ASP A 31 -10.77 -3.78 0.16
C ASP A 31 -9.32 -4.08 0.53
N ARG A 32 -9.13 -4.90 1.56
CA ARG A 32 -7.79 -5.23 2.03
C ARG A 32 -6.98 -5.95 0.96
N ASP A 33 -7.62 -6.87 0.24
CA ASP A 33 -6.90 -7.66 -0.77
C ASP A 33 -6.37 -6.76 -1.87
N THR A 34 -7.16 -5.79 -2.30
CA THR A 34 -6.72 -4.86 -3.34
C THR A 34 -5.57 -4.00 -2.83
N ALA A 35 -5.65 -3.53 -1.59
CA ALA A 35 -4.56 -2.74 -1.01
C ALA A 35 -3.28 -3.58 -0.93
N ARG A 36 -3.39 -4.83 -0.49
CA ARG A 36 -2.23 -5.70 -0.38
C ARG A 36 -1.60 -5.96 -1.74
N GLU A 37 -2.43 -6.16 -2.76
CA GLU A 37 -1.92 -6.37 -4.11
C GLU A 37 -1.19 -5.13 -4.61
N ARG A 38 -1.71 -3.96 -4.30
CA ARG A 38 -1.05 -2.71 -4.70
C ARG A 38 0.30 -2.58 -4.03
N VAL A 39 0.37 -2.88 -2.74
CA VAL A 39 1.64 -2.85 -2.01
C VAL A 39 2.64 -3.81 -2.64
N HIS A 40 2.19 -5.02 -2.95
CA HIS A 40 3.06 -6.02 -3.56
C HIS A 40 3.61 -5.53 -4.89
N TYR A 41 2.73 -4.97 -5.71
CA TYR A 41 3.13 -4.44 -7.02
C TYR A 41 4.14 -3.31 -6.89
N LEU A 42 3.87 -2.37 -5.97
CA LEU A 42 4.74 -1.21 -5.81
C LEU A 42 6.10 -1.57 -5.26
N ASN A 43 6.18 -2.66 -4.51
CA ASN A 43 7.46 -3.14 -3.97
C ASN A 43 8.19 -4.03 -4.96
N GLY A 44 7.79 -4.00 -6.24
CA GLY A 44 8.46 -4.75 -7.28
C GLY A 44 7.99 -6.19 -7.38
N GLY A 45 6.80 -6.48 -6.87
CA GLY A 45 6.32 -7.84 -6.79
C GLY A 45 5.44 -8.26 -7.95
N GLU A 46 5.89 -7.99 -9.08
CA GLU A 46 5.09 -8.47 -10.18
C GLU A 46 5.27 -9.94 -10.36
N GLN A 47 4.79 -10.35 -10.05
CA GLN A 47 5.06 -11.40 -9.97
C GLN A 47 5.26 -12.27 -10.85
N GLU A 48 5.23 -11.86 -10.78
CA GLU A 48 5.40 -12.23 -11.29
C GLU A 48 5.79 -12.70 -11.84
N ALA A 49 5.78 -12.82 -11.96
CA ALA A 49 6.16 -13.09 -12.49
C ALA A 49 6.47 -13.77 -12.78
N GLU A 50 6.32 -13.99 -12.96
CA GLU A 50 6.55 -14.50 -13.34
C GLU A 50 6.80 -14.86 -13.63
#